data_352feaa03e00c0e98f2b9a453aae1682
#
_entry.id   352feaa03e00c0e98f2b9a453aae1682
#
_cell.length_a   1.000
_cell.length_b   1.000
_cell.length_c   1.000
_cell.angle_alpha   90.00
_cell.angle_beta   90.00
_cell.angle_gamma   90.00
#
_symmetry.space_group_name_H-M   'P 1'
#
loop_
_entity.id
_entity.type
_entity.pdbx_description
1 polymer ?
#
loop_
_entity_poly.entity_id
_entity_poly.type
_entity_poly.pdbx_seq_one_letter_code
_entity_poly.pdbx_strand_id
1 'polypeptide(L)'
;DVYKRQDNIKGAPNAHWNVVFEQTANGHAVTEGGSSGSPLFNQNKQIVGTLSGGSSSCEKPNGANTYGKLYYHWDQYPNKDNTSRMDIYLDPNHTGKTQLAGRYATAPKAMPTDLTSVYQNGEVLLKWKAPVSASEKPEQYNVYRNNILIGRTFSTSYIDKEPETGIQSYSVSASYTDNKESAVATTSIYVYELKIPTDVTTSTDGKNILVKWKEPIYQQMIYWGNGTAYLSLGFKQPFYFGQRWNKEDLKPLHGHLVESVSFIPTSGSSYTLNIIQGKRKYVQKLTNLPFDKLIEIPLKEPFVIDASQELIIAFHAEAKLSTAYPAVMDEGPAVNGKGNLISFDGETWEYLYEPSENENENYDFNFFLAATVSSKTKDILTIKTASNDTTLLSKSSAMPILTRISEVGSSLRSSQASAFPTITGYNIYRNGSKIGNVPNKFITQYIDKQAPTGSILYQVSTLYGKDESKKADADKEVNVGNEKIILSETTISPTVFTDQVELFGNEKVDLLEVITLDGKTVIRQKNPRKIVYTGSLSSGIYIFRIHTCLLYTSPSPRDG
;
A
#
# COMPACT_ATOMS: atom_id res chain seq x y z
N ASP A 1 -20.43 11.57 -44.20
CA ASP A 1 -21.40 10.77 -43.42
C ASP A 1 -22.75 10.83 -44.07
N VAL A 2 -23.32 9.67 -44.47
CA VAL A 2 -24.63 9.58 -45.07
C VAL A 2 -25.63 9.16 -44.03
N TYR A 3 -26.63 10.00 -43.77
CA TYR A 3 -27.73 9.64 -42.86
C TYR A 3 -28.86 8.96 -43.62
N LYS A 4 -29.30 7.84 -43.10
CA LYS A 4 -30.60 7.29 -43.50
C LYS A 4 -31.53 7.28 -42.30
N ARG A 5 -32.74 7.81 -42.46
CA ARG A 5 -33.78 7.74 -41.43
C ARG A 5 -34.21 6.31 -41.25
N GLN A 6 -34.16 5.81 -40.03
CA GLN A 6 -34.69 4.49 -39.74
C GLN A 6 -36.00 4.63 -38.96
N ASP A 7 -37.03 3.99 -39.46
CA ASP A 7 -38.39 4.20 -38.95
C ASP A 7 -38.83 3.20 -37.89
N ASN A 8 -38.12 2.09 -37.69
CA ASN A 8 -38.57 1.03 -36.76
C ASN A 8 -37.43 0.35 -36.02
N ILE A 9 -37.20 0.75 -34.78
CA ILE A 9 -36.55 -0.10 -33.79
C ILE A 9 -37.52 -0.30 -32.62
N LYS A 10 -38.00 -1.54 -32.42
CA LYS A 10 -38.78 -1.99 -31.27
C LYS A 10 -39.91 -1.03 -30.84
N GLY A 11 -40.80 -0.66 -31.76
CA GLY A 11 -41.98 0.13 -31.41
C GLY A 11 -41.78 1.63 -31.21
N ALA A 12 -40.60 2.17 -31.50
CA ALA A 12 -40.30 3.58 -31.47
C ALA A 12 -40.06 4.15 -32.89
N PRO A 13 -41.11 4.39 -33.69
CA PRO A 13 -40.98 4.92 -35.03
C PRO A 13 -40.32 6.30 -35.01
N ASN A 14 -39.46 6.54 -35.99
CA ASN A 14 -38.70 7.80 -36.12
C ASN A 14 -37.74 8.16 -35.00
N ALA A 15 -37.48 7.26 -34.06
CA ALA A 15 -36.64 7.55 -32.89
C ALA A 15 -35.13 7.57 -33.16
N HIS A 16 -34.69 6.99 -34.30
CA HIS A 16 -33.26 6.78 -34.54
C HIS A 16 -32.81 7.28 -35.93
N TRP A 17 -31.52 7.63 -35.98
CA TRP A 17 -30.75 7.78 -37.21
C TRP A 17 -30.06 6.45 -37.51
N ASN A 18 -30.04 6.03 -38.77
CA ASN A 18 -29.20 4.96 -39.26
C ASN A 18 -28.03 5.59 -39.99
N VAL A 19 -26.81 5.44 -39.47
CA VAL A 19 -25.60 6.11 -39.94
C VAL A 19 -24.61 5.07 -40.44
N VAL A 20 -24.11 5.26 -41.64
CA VAL A 20 -22.98 4.52 -42.20
C VAL A 20 -21.83 5.52 -42.35
N PHE A 21 -20.68 5.20 -41.78
CA PHE A 21 -19.48 6.04 -41.88
C PHE A 21 -18.85 5.85 -43.27
N GLU A 22 -18.30 6.93 -43.80
CA GLU A 22 -17.53 6.93 -45.04
C GLU A 22 -16.03 7.10 -44.72
N GLN A 23 -15.19 6.56 -45.58
CA GLN A 23 -13.76 6.73 -45.48
C GLN A 23 -13.39 8.18 -45.75
N THR A 24 -12.51 8.71 -44.89
CA THR A 24 -11.94 10.07 -45.00
C THR A 24 -10.44 10.00 -45.14
N ALA A 25 -9.79 11.14 -45.34
CA ALA A 25 -8.34 11.24 -45.36
C ALA A 25 -7.70 10.79 -44.02
N ASN A 26 -8.45 10.83 -42.92
CA ASN A 26 -8.02 10.40 -41.59
C ASN A 26 -8.34 8.93 -41.27
N GLY A 27 -8.82 8.16 -42.24
CA GLY A 27 -9.22 6.78 -42.08
C GLY A 27 -10.75 6.59 -42.08
N HIS A 28 -11.17 5.40 -41.73
CA HIS A 28 -12.57 5.00 -41.64
C HIS A 28 -13.00 4.88 -40.19
N ALA A 29 -14.07 5.56 -39.82
CA ALA A 29 -14.61 5.47 -38.46
C ALA A 29 -15.44 4.19 -38.28
N VAL A 30 -15.40 3.61 -37.11
CA VAL A 30 -16.20 2.48 -36.67
C VAL A 30 -16.73 2.70 -35.27
N THR A 31 -17.68 1.89 -34.81
CA THR A 31 -18.14 1.85 -33.42
C THR A 31 -17.88 0.47 -32.87
N GLU A 32 -17.40 0.41 -31.61
CA GLU A 32 -17.07 -0.81 -30.88
C GLU A 32 -17.74 -0.82 -29.51
N GLY A 33 -17.60 -1.91 -28.77
CA GLY A 33 -18.04 -1.98 -27.38
C GLY A 33 -17.45 -0.84 -26.56
N GLY A 34 -18.29 -0.09 -25.83
CA GLY A 34 -17.89 1.14 -25.12
C GLY A 34 -18.14 2.46 -25.89
N SER A 35 -18.43 2.41 -27.18
CA SER A 35 -18.83 3.61 -27.94
C SER A 35 -20.27 4.06 -27.66
N SER A 36 -21.05 3.31 -26.89
CA SER A 36 -22.43 3.67 -26.50
C SER A 36 -22.52 5.05 -25.88
N GLY A 37 -23.51 5.85 -26.29
CA GLY A 37 -23.70 7.21 -25.82
C GLY A 37 -22.85 8.25 -26.55
N SER A 38 -21.93 7.88 -27.45
CA SER A 38 -21.14 8.85 -28.23
C SER A 38 -22.06 9.75 -29.07
N PRO A 39 -21.73 11.05 -29.19
CA PRO A 39 -22.58 12.02 -29.87
C PRO A 39 -22.47 11.92 -31.40
N LEU A 40 -23.61 12.10 -32.07
CA LEU A 40 -23.69 12.35 -33.50
C LEU A 40 -23.81 13.85 -33.74
N PHE A 41 -22.94 14.40 -34.57
CA PHE A 41 -22.94 15.81 -34.94
C PHE A 41 -23.52 16.02 -36.35
N ASN A 42 -24.27 17.10 -36.52
CA ASN A 42 -24.65 17.56 -37.84
C ASN A 42 -23.54 18.43 -38.48
N GLN A 43 -23.76 18.91 -39.71
CA GLN A 43 -22.84 19.77 -40.45
C GLN A 43 -22.56 21.12 -39.74
N ASN A 44 -23.43 21.55 -38.84
CA ASN A 44 -23.26 22.75 -38.02
C ASN A 44 -22.55 22.46 -36.70
N LYS A 45 -21.98 21.26 -36.51
CA LYS A 45 -21.32 20.81 -35.29
C LYS A 45 -22.25 20.74 -34.05
N GLN A 46 -23.53 20.57 -34.27
CA GLN A 46 -24.52 20.42 -33.20
C GLN A 46 -24.79 18.94 -32.95
N ILE A 47 -24.94 18.54 -31.70
CA ILE A 47 -25.32 17.19 -31.32
C ILE A 47 -26.78 16.95 -31.73
N VAL A 48 -27.02 15.93 -32.52
CA VAL A 48 -28.35 15.56 -33.02
C VAL A 48 -28.79 14.14 -32.62
N GLY A 49 -27.89 13.41 -31.95
CA GLY A 49 -28.20 12.06 -31.46
C GLY A 49 -27.07 11.45 -30.65
N THR A 50 -27.35 10.30 -30.04
CA THR A 50 -26.42 9.51 -29.24
C THR A 50 -26.41 8.07 -29.70
N LEU A 51 -25.25 7.41 -29.75
CA LEU A 51 -25.11 6.03 -30.21
C LEU A 51 -25.88 5.07 -29.29
N SER A 52 -26.78 4.28 -29.91
CA SER A 52 -27.53 3.21 -29.24
C SER A 52 -27.00 1.81 -29.55
N GLY A 53 -26.26 1.67 -30.65
CA GLY A 53 -25.66 0.43 -31.08
C GLY A 53 -25.24 0.48 -32.54
N GLY A 54 -24.55 -0.55 -33.02
CA GLY A 54 -24.07 -0.58 -34.38
C GLY A 54 -23.60 -1.97 -34.83
N SER A 55 -23.33 -2.09 -36.11
CA SER A 55 -22.75 -3.29 -36.74
C SER A 55 -21.46 -2.98 -37.48
N SER A 56 -20.92 -1.74 -37.35
CA SER A 56 -19.61 -1.43 -37.88
C SER A 56 -18.50 -1.99 -36.94
N SER A 57 -17.41 -2.44 -37.54
CA SER A 57 -16.21 -2.87 -36.86
C SER A 57 -15.00 -2.63 -37.76
N CYS A 58 -13.80 -2.81 -37.26
CA CYS A 58 -12.58 -2.74 -38.08
C CYS A 58 -12.64 -3.73 -39.27
N GLU A 59 -13.31 -4.85 -39.13
CA GLU A 59 -13.47 -5.86 -40.17
C GLU A 59 -14.66 -5.54 -41.12
N LYS A 60 -15.64 -4.80 -40.60
CA LYS A 60 -16.85 -4.41 -41.34
C LYS A 60 -17.10 -2.91 -41.21
N PRO A 61 -16.26 -2.06 -41.79
CA PRO A 61 -16.34 -0.62 -41.54
C PRO A 61 -17.61 0.05 -42.06
N ASN A 62 -18.23 -0.52 -43.11
CA ASN A 62 -19.47 -0.04 -43.68
C ASN A 62 -20.75 -0.55 -42.97
N GLY A 63 -20.61 -1.12 -41.80
CA GLY A 63 -21.74 -1.52 -40.97
C GLY A 63 -22.61 -0.33 -40.57
N ALA A 64 -23.92 -0.55 -40.44
CA ALA A 64 -24.83 0.51 -40.03
C ALA A 64 -24.77 0.72 -38.50
N ASN A 65 -24.77 1.97 -38.07
CA ASN A 65 -24.79 2.38 -36.68
C ASN A 65 -26.06 3.15 -36.38
N THR A 66 -26.67 2.87 -35.26
CA THR A 66 -27.96 3.40 -34.85
C THR A 66 -27.77 4.45 -33.76
N TYR A 67 -28.21 5.68 -34.03
CA TYR A 67 -28.15 6.79 -33.08
C TYR A 67 -29.54 7.23 -32.66
N GLY A 68 -29.85 7.23 -31.38
CA GLY A 68 -31.08 7.81 -30.87
C GLY A 68 -31.14 9.32 -31.17
N LYS A 69 -32.25 9.78 -31.72
CA LYS A 69 -32.45 11.19 -32.08
C LYS A 69 -32.63 12.05 -30.83
N LEU A 70 -31.88 13.14 -30.69
CA LEU A 70 -32.06 14.09 -29.60
C LEU A 70 -33.50 14.64 -29.57
N TYR A 71 -34.06 14.92 -30.72
CA TYR A 71 -35.46 15.32 -30.85
C TYR A 71 -36.44 14.35 -30.19
N TYR A 72 -36.21 13.01 -30.36
CA TYR A 72 -37.09 12.02 -29.76
C TYR A 72 -36.93 11.95 -28.24
N HIS A 73 -35.73 12.10 -27.76
CA HIS A 73 -35.43 12.13 -26.33
C HIS A 73 -35.87 13.44 -25.65
N TRP A 74 -36.16 14.48 -26.43
CA TRP A 74 -36.61 15.76 -25.91
C TRP A 74 -37.90 15.62 -25.13
N ASP A 75 -39.00 15.22 -25.81
CA ASP A 75 -40.33 15.11 -25.21
C ASP A 75 -41.23 14.05 -25.87
N GLN A 76 -40.70 13.23 -26.81
CA GLN A 76 -41.48 12.33 -27.64
C GLN A 76 -41.62 10.89 -27.08
N TYR A 77 -41.09 10.61 -25.90
CA TYR A 77 -41.28 9.30 -25.28
C TYR A 77 -42.76 9.02 -24.97
N PRO A 78 -43.25 7.78 -25.21
CA PRO A 78 -44.65 7.44 -25.02
C PRO A 78 -45.18 7.67 -23.62
N ASN A 79 -44.34 7.42 -22.60
CA ASN A 79 -44.74 7.53 -21.18
C ASN A 79 -44.68 8.93 -20.63
N LYS A 80 -44.00 9.87 -21.30
CA LYS A 80 -43.88 11.29 -20.94
C LYS A 80 -43.62 11.58 -19.44
N ASP A 81 -43.00 10.62 -18.72
CA ASP A 81 -42.60 10.84 -17.36
C ASP A 81 -41.36 11.76 -17.29
N ASN A 82 -41.16 12.38 -16.15
CA ASN A 82 -40.04 13.31 -15.98
C ASN A 82 -38.68 12.66 -16.01
N THR A 83 -38.58 11.32 -15.93
CA THR A 83 -37.31 10.58 -15.98
C THR A 83 -36.86 10.26 -17.40
N SER A 84 -37.78 10.32 -18.36
CA SER A 84 -37.54 9.97 -19.76
C SER A 84 -37.51 11.18 -20.71
N ARG A 85 -37.60 12.40 -20.19
CA ARG A 85 -37.65 13.66 -20.98
C ARG A 85 -36.39 14.49 -20.74
N MET A 86 -35.79 14.98 -21.80
CA MET A 86 -34.60 15.87 -21.70
C MET A 86 -34.98 17.34 -21.60
N ASP A 87 -36.15 17.77 -22.10
CA ASP A 87 -36.59 19.15 -22.13
C ASP A 87 -36.64 19.76 -20.72
N ILE A 88 -37.11 19.02 -19.73
CA ILE A 88 -37.21 19.51 -18.34
C ILE A 88 -35.85 19.82 -17.69
N TYR A 89 -34.79 19.22 -18.18
CA TYR A 89 -33.41 19.42 -17.70
C TYR A 89 -32.65 20.44 -18.55
N LEU A 90 -32.85 20.42 -19.89
CA LEU A 90 -32.11 21.27 -20.82
C LEU A 90 -32.80 22.57 -21.16
N ASP A 91 -34.12 22.64 -20.98
CA ASP A 91 -34.92 23.86 -21.09
C ASP A 91 -35.92 24.00 -19.92
N PRO A 92 -35.44 24.05 -18.66
CA PRO A 92 -36.29 24.07 -17.47
C PRO A 92 -37.25 25.29 -17.40
N ASN A 93 -36.95 26.32 -18.15
CA ASN A 93 -37.81 27.53 -18.24
C ASN A 93 -38.78 27.50 -19.43
N HIS A 94 -38.86 26.37 -20.15
CA HIS A 94 -39.73 26.16 -21.31
C HIS A 94 -39.64 27.30 -22.35
N THR A 95 -38.41 27.68 -22.67
CA THR A 95 -38.13 28.79 -23.60
C THR A 95 -38.50 28.46 -25.05
N GLY A 96 -38.75 27.16 -25.37
CA GLY A 96 -39.09 26.68 -26.69
C GLY A 96 -37.92 26.75 -27.68
N LYS A 97 -36.68 26.89 -27.21
CA LYS A 97 -35.52 26.93 -28.07
C LYS A 97 -35.30 25.58 -28.71
N THR A 98 -35.25 25.53 -30.05
CA THR A 98 -34.97 24.35 -30.86
C THR A 98 -33.49 24.13 -31.09
N GLN A 99 -32.62 25.06 -30.69
CA GLN A 99 -31.19 24.99 -30.80
C GLN A 99 -30.55 25.67 -29.58
N LEU A 100 -29.58 24.97 -28.99
CA LEU A 100 -28.69 25.57 -28.00
C LEU A 100 -27.33 25.78 -28.67
N ALA A 101 -26.85 27.00 -28.74
CA ALA A 101 -25.49 27.28 -29.15
C ALA A 101 -24.52 26.66 -28.16
N GLY A 102 -23.57 25.88 -28.66
CA GLY A 102 -22.42 25.47 -27.85
C GLY A 102 -21.72 26.73 -27.35
N ARG A 103 -21.47 26.82 -26.05
CA ARG A 103 -20.52 27.82 -25.56
C ARG A 103 -19.13 27.33 -25.93
N TYR A 104 -18.34 28.17 -26.59
CA TYR A 104 -16.91 27.95 -26.58
C TYR A 104 -16.53 27.87 -25.10
N ALA A 105 -15.96 26.75 -24.69
CA ALA A 105 -15.25 26.73 -23.42
C ALA A 105 -14.29 27.91 -23.51
N THR A 106 -14.45 28.91 -22.66
CA THR A 106 -13.42 29.95 -22.50
C THR A 106 -12.12 29.19 -22.39
N ALA A 107 -11.10 29.64 -23.13
CA ALA A 107 -9.80 28.98 -23.13
C ALA A 107 -9.47 28.54 -21.70
N PRO A 108 -9.14 27.28 -21.46
CA PRO A 108 -8.93 26.79 -20.12
C PRO A 108 -7.89 27.68 -19.44
N LYS A 109 -8.22 28.15 -18.24
CA LYS A 109 -7.26 28.95 -17.47
C LYS A 109 -5.98 28.16 -17.27
N ALA A 110 -4.83 28.80 -17.38
CA ALA A 110 -3.55 28.17 -17.19
C ALA A 110 -3.44 27.57 -15.78
N MET A 111 -3.02 26.32 -15.68
CA MET A 111 -2.94 25.59 -14.42
C MET A 111 -1.51 25.61 -13.85
N PRO A 112 -1.35 25.41 -12.52
CA PRO A 112 -0.04 25.16 -11.93
C PRO A 112 0.64 23.94 -12.56
N THR A 113 1.98 23.91 -12.56
CA THR A 113 2.76 22.78 -13.06
C THR A 113 3.78 22.31 -12.02
N ASP A 114 4.36 21.14 -12.24
CA ASP A 114 5.45 20.58 -11.42
C ASP A 114 5.08 20.52 -9.93
N LEU A 115 3.84 20.15 -9.61
CA LEU A 115 3.43 19.95 -8.23
C LEU A 115 4.20 18.77 -7.63
N THR A 116 4.90 19.04 -6.56
CA THR A 116 5.66 18.07 -5.76
C THR A 116 5.17 18.07 -4.31
N SER A 117 5.30 16.93 -3.65
CA SER A 117 4.99 16.75 -2.24
C SER A 117 6.18 16.13 -1.51
N VAL A 118 6.46 16.61 -0.30
CA VAL A 118 7.48 16.06 0.60
C VAL A 118 6.87 15.94 1.98
N TYR A 119 6.88 14.72 2.55
CA TYR A 119 6.49 14.49 3.93
C TYR A 119 7.70 14.61 4.84
N GLN A 120 7.64 15.49 5.83
CA GLN A 120 8.70 15.75 6.78
C GLN A 120 8.13 16.36 8.08
N ASN A 121 8.65 15.97 9.25
CA ASN A 121 8.24 16.48 10.58
C ASN A 121 6.72 16.32 10.86
N GLY A 122 6.07 15.30 10.32
CA GLY A 122 4.63 15.12 10.47
C GLY A 122 3.79 16.01 9.56
N GLU A 123 4.39 16.81 8.68
CA GLU A 123 3.73 17.76 7.78
C GLU A 123 4.02 17.41 6.31
N VAL A 124 3.12 17.78 5.40
CA VAL A 124 3.35 17.67 3.96
C VAL A 124 3.61 19.05 3.37
N LEU A 125 4.81 19.25 2.86
CA LEU A 125 5.19 20.44 2.10
C LEU A 125 4.87 20.22 0.62
N LEU A 126 4.00 21.05 0.08
CA LEU A 126 3.67 21.13 -1.35
C LEU A 126 4.42 22.29 -1.99
N LYS A 127 4.94 22.07 -3.20
CA LYS A 127 5.55 23.11 -4.05
C LYS A 127 5.14 22.91 -5.50
N TRP A 128 4.92 24.00 -6.20
CA TRP A 128 4.57 23.99 -7.63
C TRP A 128 5.16 25.19 -8.36
N LYS A 129 5.09 25.17 -9.68
CA LYS A 129 5.39 26.32 -10.51
C LYS A 129 4.11 27.08 -10.83
N ALA A 130 4.18 28.39 -10.81
CA ALA A 130 3.10 29.25 -11.25
C ALA A 130 2.73 28.96 -12.71
N PRO A 131 1.46 29.09 -13.10
CA PRO A 131 1.04 28.97 -14.47
C PRO A 131 1.80 29.92 -15.38
N VAL A 132 2.26 29.43 -16.52
CA VAL A 132 2.85 30.28 -17.56
C VAL A 132 1.73 30.79 -18.45
N SER A 133 1.33 32.03 -18.26
CA SER A 133 0.34 32.71 -19.10
C SER A 133 0.87 34.10 -19.46
N ALA A 134 0.79 34.46 -20.74
CA ALA A 134 1.21 35.78 -21.21
C ALA A 134 0.19 36.90 -20.85
N SER A 135 -1.05 36.54 -20.57
CA SER A 135 -2.17 37.47 -20.43
C SER A 135 -2.77 37.63 -19.05
N GLU A 136 -2.65 36.63 -18.17
CA GLU A 136 -3.30 36.65 -16.85
C GLU A 136 -2.42 35.99 -15.78
N LYS A 137 -2.36 36.60 -14.60
CA LYS A 137 -1.73 36.03 -13.42
C LYS A 137 -2.81 35.50 -12.47
N PRO A 138 -2.60 34.36 -11.79
CA PRO A 138 -3.52 33.90 -10.77
C PRO A 138 -3.53 34.87 -9.59
N GLU A 139 -4.70 35.06 -8.98
CA GLU A 139 -4.82 35.81 -7.73
C GLU A 139 -4.34 34.97 -6.54
N GLN A 140 -4.73 33.71 -6.51
CA GLN A 140 -4.40 32.77 -5.44
C GLN A 140 -4.42 31.33 -5.96
N TYR A 141 -4.02 30.39 -5.11
CA TYR A 141 -4.08 28.96 -5.37
C TYR A 141 -5.02 28.30 -4.35
N ASN A 142 -5.87 27.38 -4.82
CA ASN A 142 -6.65 26.50 -3.99
C ASN A 142 -5.91 25.17 -3.85
N VAL A 143 -5.78 24.67 -2.61
CA VAL A 143 -5.08 23.43 -2.30
C VAL A 143 -6.07 22.42 -1.76
N TYR A 144 -6.07 21.24 -2.34
CA TYR A 144 -6.98 20.15 -2.00
C TYR A 144 -6.20 18.93 -1.52
N ARG A 145 -6.77 18.22 -0.55
CA ARG A 145 -6.37 16.89 -0.14
C ARG A 145 -7.56 15.95 -0.35
N ASN A 146 -7.36 14.85 -1.10
CA ASN A 146 -8.42 13.88 -1.41
C ASN A 146 -9.71 14.57 -1.95
N ASN A 147 -9.54 15.55 -2.84
CA ASN A 147 -10.58 16.39 -3.42
C ASN A 147 -11.31 17.33 -2.43
N ILE A 148 -10.87 17.43 -1.18
CA ILE A 148 -11.40 18.37 -0.19
C ILE A 148 -10.47 19.58 -0.13
N LEU A 149 -11.05 20.79 -0.22
CA LEU A 149 -10.29 22.04 -0.08
C LEU A 149 -9.76 22.17 1.35
N ILE A 150 -8.43 22.16 1.51
CA ILE A 150 -7.75 22.29 2.80
C ILE A 150 -7.15 23.68 3.04
N GLY A 151 -7.03 24.48 1.99
CA GLY A 151 -6.54 25.84 2.16
C GLY A 151 -6.39 26.62 0.87
N ARG A 152 -6.08 27.91 1.03
CA ARG A 152 -5.76 28.85 -0.05
C ARG A 152 -4.47 29.56 0.26
N THR A 153 -3.69 29.89 -0.78
CA THR A 153 -2.40 30.58 -0.62
C THR A 153 -2.10 31.48 -1.83
N PHE A 154 -1.38 32.57 -1.58
CA PHE A 154 -0.81 33.42 -2.64
C PHE A 154 0.59 32.94 -3.07
N SER A 155 1.19 32.03 -2.31
CA SER A 155 2.50 31.44 -2.56
C SER A 155 2.41 30.24 -3.50
N THR A 156 3.51 29.88 -4.13
CA THR A 156 3.67 28.63 -4.89
C THR A 156 4.10 27.45 -3.99
N SER A 157 3.74 27.52 -2.72
CA SER A 157 3.95 26.46 -1.75
C SER A 157 2.85 26.48 -0.68
N TYR A 158 2.61 25.32 -0.07
CA TYR A 158 1.66 25.15 1.02
C TYR A 158 2.14 24.06 1.97
N ILE A 159 1.87 24.20 3.27
CA ILE A 159 2.18 23.18 4.27
C ILE A 159 0.86 22.67 4.84
N ASP A 160 0.58 21.39 4.62
CA ASP A 160 -0.45 20.65 5.35
C ASP A 160 0.16 20.16 6.67
N LYS A 161 -0.29 20.75 7.79
CA LYS A 161 0.27 20.50 9.12
C LYS A 161 -0.30 19.27 9.81
N GLU A 162 -1.44 18.80 9.35
CA GLU A 162 -2.16 17.66 9.95
C GLU A 162 -2.66 16.72 8.83
N PRO A 163 -1.73 16.15 8.03
CA PRO A 163 -2.13 15.20 7.02
C PRO A 163 -2.62 13.91 7.69
N GLU A 164 -3.65 13.30 7.14
CA GLU A 164 -4.10 11.97 7.55
C GLU A 164 -3.08 10.91 7.14
N THR A 165 -2.98 9.82 7.90
CA THR A 165 -2.11 8.69 7.55
C THR A 165 -2.62 7.93 6.33
N GLY A 166 -1.72 7.32 5.58
CA GLY A 166 -2.01 6.60 4.34
C GLY A 166 -1.67 7.40 3.09
N ILE A 167 -2.13 6.92 1.94
CA ILE A 167 -1.92 7.62 0.67
C ILE A 167 -2.81 8.85 0.64
N GLN A 168 -2.18 10.02 0.51
CA GLN A 168 -2.85 11.30 0.36
C GLN A 168 -2.66 11.81 -1.06
N SER A 169 -3.76 12.12 -1.73
CA SER A 169 -3.75 12.78 -3.04
C SER A 169 -3.88 14.28 -2.83
N TYR A 170 -2.92 15.04 -3.32
CA TYR A 170 -2.96 16.50 -3.29
C TYR A 170 -3.19 17.03 -4.68
N SER A 171 -3.99 18.10 -4.76
CA SER A 171 -4.17 18.84 -5.99
C SER A 171 -4.19 20.34 -5.76
N VAL A 172 -3.70 21.09 -6.74
CA VAL A 172 -3.61 22.53 -6.68
C VAL A 172 -4.15 23.12 -7.98
N SER A 173 -5.07 24.05 -7.87
CA SER A 173 -5.57 24.88 -8.96
C SER A 173 -5.18 26.35 -8.77
N ALA A 174 -5.22 27.11 -9.83
CA ALA A 174 -5.06 28.55 -9.81
C ALA A 174 -6.44 29.24 -9.92
N SER A 175 -6.72 30.20 -9.06
CA SER A 175 -7.91 31.04 -9.08
C SER A 175 -7.58 32.43 -9.69
N TYR A 176 -8.47 32.94 -10.53
CA TYR A 176 -8.30 34.16 -11.29
C TYR A 176 -9.35 35.22 -10.95
N THR A 177 -9.09 36.48 -11.30
CA THR A 177 -9.93 37.66 -10.98
C THR A 177 -11.38 37.56 -11.44
N ASP A 178 -11.66 36.74 -12.45
CA ASP A 178 -13.00 36.49 -12.97
C ASP A 178 -13.73 35.35 -12.21
N ASN A 179 -13.24 34.97 -11.01
CA ASN A 179 -13.73 33.86 -10.19
C ASN A 179 -13.69 32.50 -10.91
N LYS A 180 -12.89 32.37 -11.95
CA LYS A 180 -12.67 31.10 -12.63
C LYS A 180 -11.46 30.39 -12.06
N GLU A 181 -11.55 29.10 -12.02
CA GLU A 181 -10.52 28.19 -11.53
C GLU A 181 -9.93 27.39 -12.68
N SER A 182 -8.63 27.15 -12.65
CA SER A 182 -7.96 26.29 -13.63
C SER A 182 -8.25 24.80 -13.36
N ALA A 183 -7.87 23.95 -14.29
CA ALA A 183 -7.65 22.54 -13.97
C ALA A 183 -6.57 22.40 -12.88
N VAL A 184 -6.53 21.24 -12.23
CA VAL A 184 -5.63 20.95 -11.11
C VAL A 184 -4.34 20.26 -11.56
N ALA A 185 -3.20 20.66 -11.00
CA ALA A 185 -2.02 19.80 -10.92
C ALA A 185 -2.18 18.82 -9.77
N THR A 186 -1.72 17.60 -9.94
CA THR A 186 -1.91 16.53 -8.94
C THR A 186 -0.58 15.88 -8.55
N THR A 187 -0.49 15.43 -7.31
CA THR A 187 0.58 14.59 -6.79
C THR A 187 0.01 13.68 -5.69
N SER A 188 0.73 12.64 -5.34
CA SER A 188 0.37 11.79 -4.20
C SER A 188 1.58 11.49 -3.34
N ILE A 189 1.36 11.28 -2.04
CA ILE A 189 2.40 10.94 -1.08
C ILE A 189 1.82 10.01 -0.03
N TYR A 190 2.64 9.08 0.45
CA TYR A 190 2.30 8.26 1.59
C TYR A 190 2.70 8.97 2.87
N VAL A 191 1.72 9.23 3.73
CA VAL A 191 1.89 9.80 5.07
C VAL A 191 1.88 8.66 6.07
N TYR A 192 2.95 8.51 6.83
CA TYR A 192 3.06 7.48 7.86
C TYR A 192 3.01 8.11 9.25
N GLU A 193 2.43 7.37 10.19
CA GLU A 193 2.50 7.74 11.60
C GLU A 193 3.93 7.59 12.12
N LEU A 194 4.43 8.60 12.80
CA LEU A 194 5.71 8.50 13.50
C LEU A 194 5.50 7.75 14.81
N LYS A 195 5.59 6.42 14.75
CA LYS A 195 5.35 5.54 15.89
C LYS A 195 6.34 5.77 17.01
N ILE A 196 5.83 5.81 18.24
CA ILE A 196 6.62 5.89 19.46
C ILE A 196 7.24 4.53 19.79
N PRO A 197 8.35 4.48 20.56
CA PRO A 197 8.87 3.24 21.11
C PRO A 197 7.82 2.55 21.99
N THR A 198 7.89 1.24 22.12
CA THR A 198 7.02 0.47 23.01
C THR A 198 7.79 -0.13 24.17
N ASP A 199 7.07 -0.57 25.22
CA ASP A 199 7.63 -1.24 26.38
C ASP A 199 8.80 -0.44 26.99
N VAL A 200 8.63 0.87 27.14
CA VAL A 200 9.62 1.71 27.81
C VAL A 200 9.61 1.35 29.30
N THR A 201 10.70 0.80 29.77
CA THR A 201 10.88 0.33 31.15
C THR A 201 12.09 0.97 31.79
N THR A 202 12.04 1.09 33.11
CA THR A 202 13.14 1.62 33.90
C THR A 202 13.57 0.65 34.97
N SER A 203 14.87 0.54 35.21
CA SER A 203 15.46 -0.16 36.35
C SER A 203 16.61 0.65 36.91
N THR A 204 16.85 0.51 38.22
CA THR A 204 17.95 1.20 38.91
C THR A 204 18.90 0.18 39.50
N ASP A 205 20.16 0.54 39.52
CA ASP A 205 21.24 -0.13 40.23
C ASP A 205 22.00 0.86 41.18
N GLY A 206 21.22 1.68 41.87
CA GLY A 206 21.70 2.70 42.76
C GLY A 206 21.63 4.12 42.17
N LYS A 207 22.73 4.68 41.67
CA LYS A 207 22.76 6.05 41.10
C LYS A 207 22.43 6.11 39.61
N ASN A 208 22.53 4.97 38.92
CA ASN A 208 22.28 4.92 37.49
C ASN A 208 20.88 4.37 37.21
N ILE A 209 20.23 4.96 36.24
CA ILE A 209 18.95 4.46 35.75
C ILE A 209 19.16 3.88 34.36
N LEU A 210 18.82 2.60 34.20
CA LEU A 210 18.77 1.94 32.91
C LEU A 210 17.37 2.10 32.33
N VAL A 211 17.27 2.81 31.22
CA VAL A 211 16.03 2.93 30.42
C VAL A 211 16.12 1.95 29.26
N LYS A 212 15.11 1.09 29.08
CA LYS A 212 14.99 0.14 27.96
C LYS A 212 13.68 0.36 27.23
N TRP A 213 13.66 0.06 25.94
CA TRP A 213 12.46 0.12 25.11
C TRP A 213 12.51 -0.93 24.00
N LYS A 214 11.41 -1.08 23.28
CA LYS A 214 11.35 -1.84 22.03
C LYS A 214 11.18 -0.90 20.85
N GLU A 215 11.82 -1.25 19.73
CA GLU A 215 11.64 -0.57 18.46
C GLU A 215 10.16 -0.62 18.03
N PRO A 216 9.57 0.49 17.55
CA PRO A 216 8.21 0.46 17.00
C PRO A 216 8.14 -0.37 15.72
N ILE A 217 7.06 -1.15 15.61
CA ILE A 217 6.83 -2.04 14.47
C ILE A 217 5.76 -1.46 13.58
N TYR A 218 6.06 -1.32 12.30
CA TYR A 218 5.12 -0.99 11.25
C TYR A 218 4.60 -2.26 10.60
N GLN A 219 3.38 -2.18 10.08
CA GLN A 219 2.77 -3.23 9.26
C GLN A 219 2.07 -2.59 8.08
N GLN A 220 2.10 -3.26 6.95
CA GLN A 220 1.32 -2.91 5.78
C GLN A 220 0.75 -4.17 5.14
N MET A 221 -0.39 -4.05 4.50
CA MET A 221 -0.92 -5.08 3.62
C MET A 221 -0.41 -4.86 2.21
N ILE A 222 0.02 -5.92 1.55
CA ILE A 222 0.35 -5.93 0.13
C ILE A 222 -0.60 -6.86 -0.60
N TYR A 223 -1.20 -6.38 -1.68
CA TYR A 223 -2.05 -7.18 -2.55
C TYR A 223 -2.27 -6.47 -3.89
N TRP A 224 -2.71 -7.22 -4.88
CA TRP A 224 -3.15 -6.71 -6.17
C TRP A 224 -4.67 -6.79 -6.24
N GLY A 225 -5.32 -5.70 -6.66
CA GLY A 225 -6.75 -5.65 -6.81
C GLY A 225 -7.42 -4.41 -6.22
N ASN A 226 -8.75 -4.34 -6.29
CA ASN A 226 -9.55 -3.23 -5.76
C ASN A 226 -10.02 -3.44 -4.32
N GLY A 227 -9.80 -4.63 -3.77
CA GLY A 227 -10.10 -4.96 -2.37
C GLY A 227 -11.56 -5.25 -2.04
N THR A 228 -12.43 -5.37 -3.04
CA THR A 228 -13.86 -5.71 -2.86
C THR A 228 -14.12 -7.12 -3.37
N ALA A 229 -14.54 -8.03 -2.51
CA ALA A 229 -14.88 -9.40 -2.91
C ALA A 229 -16.17 -9.43 -3.75
N TYR A 230 -16.15 -10.11 -4.88
CA TYR A 230 -17.23 -10.07 -5.87
C TYR A 230 -17.70 -11.44 -6.35
N LEU A 231 -16.77 -12.31 -6.77
CA LEU A 231 -17.05 -13.62 -7.33
C LEU A 231 -16.24 -14.70 -6.64
N SER A 232 -16.67 -15.96 -6.80
CA SER A 232 -15.87 -17.13 -6.47
C SER A 232 -15.66 -18.00 -7.68
N LEU A 233 -14.49 -18.62 -7.77
CA LEU A 233 -14.05 -19.47 -8.85
C LEU A 233 -13.71 -20.86 -8.34
N GLY A 234 -13.99 -21.88 -9.17
CA GLY A 234 -13.62 -23.26 -8.92
C GLY A 234 -13.26 -24.01 -10.20
N PHE A 235 -12.51 -25.08 -10.04
CA PHE A 235 -12.21 -26.06 -11.08
C PHE A 235 -12.67 -27.45 -10.61
N LYS A 236 -12.84 -28.38 -11.58
CA LYS A 236 -13.19 -29.79 -11.28
C LYS A 236 -12.06 -30.57 -10.58
N GLN A 237 -10.87 -30.00 -10.50
CA GLN A 237 -9.69 -30.57 -9.89
C GLN A 237 -9.06 -29.59 -8.90
N PRO A 238 -8.23 -30.06 -7.96
CA PRO A 238 -7.45 -29.18 -7.10
C PRO A 238 -6.56 -28.25 -7.92
N PHE A 239 -6.38 -27.01 -7.44
CA PHE A 239 -5.58 -26.00 -8.11
C PHE A 239 -4.99 -25.01 -7.11
N TYR A 240 -4.01 -24.26 -7.58
CA TYR A 240 -3.44 -23.14 -6.86
C TYR A 240 -4.01 -21.85 -7.43
N PHE A 241 -4.30 -20.89 -6.56
CA PHE A 241 -4.61 -19.52 -6.91
C PHE A 241 -3.81 -18.57 -6.04
N GLY A 242 -3.34 -17.47 -6.60
CA GLY A 242 -2.44 -16.61 -5.84
C GLY A 242 -2.11 -15.29 -6.51
N GLN A 243 -1.22 -14.57 -5.84
CA GLN A 243 -0.67 -13.31 -6.30
C GLN A 243 0.86 -13.36 -6.34
N ARG A 244 1.46 -12.53 -7.21
CA ARG A 244 2.88 -12.47 -7.47
C ARG A 244 3.39 -11.04 -7.40
N TRP A 245 4.54 -10.89 -6.78
CA TRP A 245 5.32 -9.66 -6.77
C TRP A 245 6.66 -9.91 -7.44
N ASN A 246 7.01 -9.08 -8.41
CA ASN A 246 8.30 -9.16 -9.06
C ASN A 246 9.39 -8.49 -8.19
N LYS A 247 10.65 -8.57 -8.60
CA LYS A 247 11.80 -8.01 -7.87
C LYS A 247 11.66 -6.51 -7.62
N GLU A 248 11.15 -5.75 -8.59
CA GLU A 248 10.96 -4.30 -8.46
C GLU A 248 9.87 -3.97 -7.43
N ASP A 249 8.76 -4.71 -7.43
CA ASP A 249 7.68 -4.54 -6.46
C ASP A 249 8.17 -4.78 -5.03
N LEU A 250 9.15 -5.67 -4.84
CA LEU A 250 9.66 -6.09 -3.54
C LEU A 250 10.83 -5.24 -3.02
N LYS A 251 11.47 -4.42 -3.84
CA LYS A 251 12.62 -3.60 -3.42
C LYS A 251 12.40 -2.87 -2.09
N PRO A 252 11.26 -2.22 -1.84
CA PRO A 252 11.00 -1.51 -0.59
C PRO A 252 10.90 -2.44 0.63
N LEU A 253 10.70 -3.73 0.41
CA LEU A 253 10.40 -4.74 1.44
C LEU A 253 11.53 -5.76 1.65
N HIS A 254 12.70 -5.52 1.05
CA HIS A 254 13.84 -6.43 1.20
C HIS A 254 14.23 -6.63 2.67
N GLY A 255 14.35 -7.89 3.11
CA GLY A 255 14.66 -8.26 4.49
C GLY A 255 13.49 -8.18 5.48
N HIS A 256 12.35 -7.61 5.09
CA HIS A 256 11.16 -7.54 5.93
C HIS A 256 10.38 -8.86 5.98
N LEU A 257 9.47 -8.98 6.91
CA LEU A 257 8.79 -10.23 7.23
C LEU A 257 7.32 -10.23 6.80
N VAL A 258 6.91 -11.24 6.03
CA VAL A 258 5.49 -11.61 5.92
C VAL A 258 5.10 -12.29 7.23
N GLU A 259 4.15 -11.71 7.95
CA GLU A 259 3.68 -12.19 9.26
C GLU A 259 2.39 -13.00 9.13
N SER A 260 1.50 -12.63 8.19
CA SER A 260 0.21 -13.27 7.99
C SER A 260 -0.28 -13.12 6.55
N VAL A 261 -1.30 -13.92 6.19
CA VAL A 261 -2.01 -13.82 4.92
C VAL A 261 -3.51 -13.82 5.17
N SER A 262 -4.22 -12.87 4.58
CA SER A 262 -5.67 -12.74 4.67
C SER A 262 -6.35 -13.22 3.39
N PHE A 263 -7.47 -13.93 3.51
CA PHE A 263 -8.31 -14.36 2.39
C PHE A 263 -9.71 -14.75 2.88
N ILE A 264 -10.60 -15.07 1.97
CA ILE A 264 -11.94 -15.57 2.28
C ILE A 264 -12.02 -17.06 1.91
N PRO A 265 -11.98 -17.99 2.87
CA PRO A 265 -12.23 -19.40 2.60
C PRO A 265 -13.73 -19.65 2.38
N THR A 266 -14.07 -20.44 1.37
CA THR A 266 -15.46 -20.78 1.06
C THR A 266 -15.86 -22.14 1.63
N SER A 267 -17.11 -22.27 2.03
CA SER A 267 -17.67 -23.51 2.56
C SER A 267 -17.47 -24.69 1.60
N GLY A 268 -17.21 -25.88 2.14
CA GLY A 268 -17.00 -27.10 1.35
C GLY A 268 -15.65 -27.18 0.64
N SER A 269 -14.65 -26.36 1.03
CA SER A 269 -13.32 -26.34 0.46
C SER A 269 -12.24 -26.61 1.51
N SER A 270 -11.07 -27.08 1.07
CA SER A 270 -9.88 -27.21 1.91
C SER A 270 -8.72 -26.41 1.33
N TYR A 271 -7.82 -25.93 2.19
CA TYR A 271 -6.77 -24.98 1.80
C TYR A 271 -5.42 -25.32 2.41
N THR A 272 -4.38 -25.09 1.63
CA THR A 272 -2.98 -25.06 2.08
C THR A 272 -2.31 -23.79 1.58
N LEU A 273 -1.84 -22.95 2.49
CA LEU A 273 -1.08 -21.76 2.16
C LEU A 273 0.32 -22.15 1.68
N ASN A 274 0.75 -21.55 0.58
CA ASN A 274 2.09 -21.68 0.01
C ASN A 274 2.68 -20.28 -0.21
N ILE A 275 3.92 -20.08 0.24
CA ILE A 275 4.71 -18.88 -0.08
C ILE A 275 5.97 -19.38 -0.78
N ILE A 276 6.21 -18.93 -2.00
CA ILE A 276 7.27 -19.43 -2.88
C ILE A 276 8.16 -18.26 -3.27
N GLN A 277 9.46 -18.42 -3.10
CA GLN A 277 10.45 -17.45 -3.50
C GLN A 277 11.74 -18.14 -3.94
N GLY A 278 11.96 -18.25 -5.24
CA GLY A 278 13.02 -19.08 -5.81
C GLY A 278 12.89 -20.53 -5.36
N LYS A 279 13.93 -21.06 -4.70
CA LYS A 279 13.90 -22.42 -4.13
C LYS A 279 13.30 -22.50 -2.72
N ARG A 280 13.00 -21.36 -2.11
CA ARG A 280 12.42 -21.31 -0.77
C ARG A 280 10.91 -21.52 -0.88
N LYS A 281 10.39 -22.46 -0.12
CA LYS A 281 8.96 -22.75 -0.06
C LYS A 281 8.52 -22.86 1.39
N TYR A 282 7.50 -22.06 1.74
CA TYR A 282 6.79 -22.18 3.00
C TYR A 282 5.43 -22.82 2.73
N VAL A 283 5.04 -23.80 3.53
CA VAL A 283 3.78 -24.53 3.36
C VAL A 283 3.09 -24.66 4.72
N GLN A 284 1.82 -24.22 4.77
CA GLN A 284 0.98 -24.33 5.98
C GLN A 284 -0.39 -24.87 5.62
N LYS A 285 -0.67 -26.11 6.04
CA LYS A 285 -2.01 -26.69 5.95
C LYS A 285 -2.95 -25.97 6.92
N LEU A 286 -4.12 -25.58 6.43
CA LEU A 286 -5.12 -24.86 7.21
C LEU A 286 -6.24 -25.82 7.64
N THR A 287 -6.64 -25.72 8.90
CA THR A 287 -7.69 -26.54 9.50
C THR A 287 -8.60 -25.67 10.35
N ASN A 288 -9.85 -26.10 10.54
CA ASN A 288 -10.85 -25.42 11.40
C ASN A 288 -11.07 -23.95 11.00
N LEU A 289 -11.15 -23.70 9.68
CA LEU A 289 -11.36 -22.36 9.16
C LEU A 289 -12.80 -21.89 9.39
N PRO A 290 -13.00 -20.64 9.81
CA PRO A 290 -14.30 -19.99 9.68
C PRO A 290 -14.51 -19.64 8.20
N PHE A 291 -15.57 -20.16 7.58
CA PHE A 291 -15.87 -19.97 6.17
C PHE A 291 -16.67 -18.70 5.89
N ASP A 292 -16.66 -18.27 4.63
CA ASP A 292 -17.49 -17.23 4.03
C ASP A 292 -17.33 -15.85 4.69
N LYS A 293 -16.14 -15.58 5.23
CA LYS A 293 -15.72 -14.28 5.75
C LYS A 293 -14.21 -14.09 5.62
N LEU A 294 -13.80 -12.83 5.56
CA LEU A 294 -12.38 -12.49 5.57
C LEU A 294 -11.74 -12.93 6.89
N ILE A 295 -10.66 -13.68 6.78
CA ILE A 295 -9.86 -14.13 7.91
C ILE A 295 -8.39 -13.81 7.68
N GLU A 296 -7.65 -13.65 8.76
CA GLU A 296 -6.20 -13.51 8.75
C GLU A 296 -5.56 -14.79 9.31
N ILE A 297 -4.63 -15.35 8.56
CA ILE A 297 -3.87 -16.54 8.92
C ILE A 297 -2.46 -16.12 9.30
N PRO A 298 -2.11 -16.12 10.59
CA PRO A 298 -0.73 -15.89 11.00
C PRO A 298 0.16 -17.03 10.51
N LEU A 299 1.34 -16.69 10.04
CA LEU A 299 2.35 -17.68 9.68
C LEU A 299 2.92 -18.29 10.96
N LYS A 300 3.11 -19.61 10.96
CA LYS A 300 3.78 -20.31 12.09
C LYS A 300 5.20 -19.79 12.31
N GLU A 301 5.87 -19.45 11.20
CA GLU A 301 7.16 -18.78 11.18
C GLU A 301 7.10 -17.66 10.14
N PRO A 302 7.42 -16.40 10.50
CA PRO A 302 7.43 -15.30 9.56
C PRO A 302 8.37 -15.56 8.39
N PHE A 303 7.94 -15.20 7.18
CA PHE A 303 8.70 -15.42 5.97
C PHE A 303 9.49 -14.16 5.56
N VAL A 304 10.82 -14.27 5.44
CA VAL A 304 11.71 -13.15 5.06
C VAL A 304 11.61 -12.90 3.56
N ILE A 305 11.33 -11.67 3.15
CA ILE A 305 11.26 -11.26 1.75
C ILE A 305 12.67 -11.01 1.20
N ASP A 306 13.02 -11.70 0.12
CA ASP A 306 14.25 -11.48 -0.67
C ASP A 306 13.89 -10.78 -1.99
N ALA A 307 14.12 -9.47 -2.09
CA ALA A 307 13.80 -8.72 -3.30
C ALA A 307 14.69 -9.10 -4.53
N SER A 308 15.68 -9.97 -4.37
CA SER A 308 16.43 -10.52 -5.50
C SER A 308 15.67 -11.61 -6.27
N GLN A 309 14.55 -12.09 -5.71
CA GLN A 309 13.70 -13.14 -6.26
C GLN A 309 12.24 -12.67 -6.30
N GLU A 310 11.46 -13.22 -7.23
CA GLU A 310 10.00 -13.04 -7.25
C GLU A 310 9.37 -13.76 -6.05
N LEU A 311 8.28 -13.20 -5.54
CA LEU A 311 7.49 -13.77 -4.46
C LEU A 311 6.11 -14.17 -4.99
N ILE A 312 5.71 -15.41 -4.75
CA ILE A 312 4.34 -15.89 -5.00
C ILE A 312 3.73 -16.27 -3.66
N ILE A 313 2.54 -15.75 -3.37
CA ILE A 313 1.72 -16.16 -2.24
C ILE A 313 0.44 -16.76 -2.82
N ALA A 314 0.19 -18.02 -2.51
CA ALA A 314 -0.90 -18.77 -3.11
C ALA A 314 -1.53 -19.77 -2.14
N PHE A 315 -2.78 -20.11 -2.41
CA PHE A 315 -3.48 -21.21 -1.76
C PHE A 315 -3.64 -22.38 -2.73
N HIS A 316 -3.21 -23.56 -2.32
CA HIS A 316 -3.67 -24.81 -2.94
C HIS A 316 -5.04 -25.13 -2.38
N ALA A 317 -6.03 -25.19 -3.23
CA ALA A 317 -7.42 -25.37 -2.87
C ALA A 317 -8.03 -26.61 -3.53
N GLU A 318 -8.87 -27.31 -2.78
CA GLU A 318 -9.63 -28.45 -3.23
C GLU A 318 -11.08 -28.29 -2.83
N ALA A 319 -11.98 -28.30 -3.82
CA ALA A 319 -13.41 -28.36 -3.59
C ALA A 319 -13.80 -29.76 -3.10
N LYS A 320 -14.37 -29.86 -1.90
CA LYS A 320 -14.88 -31.10 -1.32
C LYS A 320 -16.32 -31.39 -1.71
N LEU A 321 -17.02 -30.37 -2.17
CA LEU A 321 -18.38 -30.44 -2.69
C LEU A 321 -18.40 -29.90 -4.13
N SER A 322 -19.25 -30.47 -4.96
CA SER A 322 -19.42 -30.04 -6.36
C SER A 322 -19.96 -28.60 -6.49
N THR A 323 -20.50 -28.06 -5.42
CA THR A 323 -21.01 -26.69 -5.31
C THR A 323 -20.03 -25.73 -4.66
N ALA A 324 -18.81 -26.17 -4.30
CA ALA A 324 -17.81 -25.32 -3.68
C ALA A 324 -16.92 -24.64 -4.73
N TYR A 325 -16.71 -23.35 -4.55
CA TYR A 325 -15.89 -22.50 -5.40
C TYR A 325 -14.82 -21.83 -4.55
N PRO A 326 -13.64 -22.45 -4.41
CA PRO A 326 -12.70 -22.11 -3.35
C PRO A 326 -11.96 -20.78 -3.51
N ALA A 327 -11.89 -20.18 -4.69
CA ALA A 327 -11.11 -18.98 -4.95
C ALA A 327 -12.00 -17.74 -5.08
N VAL A 328 -12.02 -16.89 -4.06
CA VAL A 328 -12.71 -15.61 -4.11
C VAL A 328 -11.88 -14.58 -4.87
N MET A 329 -12.55 -13.76 -5.67
CA MET A 329 -11.96 -12.73 -6.52
C MET A 329 -12.63 -11.38 -6.30
N ASP A 330 -11.95 -10.31 -6.71
CA ASP A 330 -12.47 -8.94 -6.67
C ASP A 330 -13.24 -8.57 -7.95
N GLU A 331 -13.63 -7.30 -8.05
CA GLU A 331 -14.34 -6.76 -9.23
C GLU A 331 -13.41 -6.38 -10.40
N GLY A 332 -12.09 -6.54 -10.21
CA GLY A 332 -11.10 -6.10 -11.21
C GLY A 332 -10.84 -4.58 -11.20
N PRO A 333 -10.14 -4.03 -12.19
CA PRO A 333 -9.54 -4.76 -13.32
C PRO A 333 -8.38 -5.67 -12.90
N ALA A 334 -8.12 -6.72 -13.69
CA ALA A 334 -7.04 -7.65 -13.43
C ALA A 334 -5.67 -7.00 -13.53
N VAL A 335 -4.80 -7.26 -12.56
CA VAL A 335 -3.37 -6.96 -12.67
C VAL A 335 -2.69 -8.21 -13.23
N ASN A 336 -2.71 -8.34 -14.56
CA ASN A 336 -2.31 -9.54 -15.28
C ASN A 336 -0.91 -10.03 -14.93
N GLY A 337 -0.81 -11.33 -14.61
CA GLY A 337 0.44 -11.96 -14.20
C GLY A 337 0.91 -11.56 -12.79
N LYS A 338 0.08 -10.81 -12.05
CA LYS A 338 0.34 -10.42 -10.66
C LYS A 338 -0.83 -10.78 -9.73
N GLY A 339 -2.04 -10.28 -10.01
CA GLY A 339 -3.21 -10.47 -9.15
C GLY A 339 -4.01 -11.74 -9.42
N ASN A 340 -3.80 -12.41 -10.54
CA ASN A 340 -4.69 -13.44 -11.09
C ASN A 340 -3.96 -14.73 -11.50
N LEU A 341 -3.00 -15.17 -10.68
CA LEU A 341 -2.21 -16.37 -10.97
C LEU A 341 -2.95 -17.65 -10.62
N ILE A 342 -2.84 -18.65 -11.50
CA ILE A 342 -3.27 -20.04 -11.25
C ILE A 342 -2.15 -21.03 -11.58
N SER A 343 -2.23 -22.22 -10.99
CA SER A 343 -1.40 -23.38 -11.31
C SER A 343 -2.13 -24.66 -10.95
N PHE A 344 -1.88 -25.75 -11.67
CA PHE A 344 -2.42 -27.07 -11.35
C PHE A 344 -1.39 -28.01 -10.72
N ASP A 345 -0.09 -27.71 -10.85
CA ASP A 345 1.03 -28.49 -10.34
C ASP A 345 1.79 -27.77 -9.20
N GLY A 346 1.59 -26.46 -9.04
CA GLY A 346 2.30 -25.60 -8.09
C GLY A 346 3.72 -25.22 -8.53
N GLU A 347 4.08 -25.52 -9.77
CA GLU A 347 5.39 -25.25 -10.39
C GLU A 347 5.26 -24.39 -11.64
N THR A 348 4.31 -24.73 -12.51
CA THR A 348 3.99 -23.99 -13.73
C THR A 348 2.87 -23.00 -13.41
N TRP A 349 3.15 -21.70 -13.55
CA TRP A 349 2.21 -20.64 -13.25
C TRP A 349 1.72 -19.98 -14.52
N GLU A 350 0.43 -19.70 -14.54
CA GLU A 350 -0.27 -19.00 -15.62
C GLU A 350 -1.12 -17.89 -15.00
N TYR A 351 -1.63 -16.95 -15.80
CA TYR A 351 -2.58 -15.97 -15.32
C TYR A 351 -3.95 -16.12 -15.96
N LEU A 352 -4.96 -15.93 -15.11
CA LEU A 352 -6.36 -16.08 -15.48
C LEU A 352 -6.89 -14.77 -16.07
N TYR A 353 -6.73 -14.60 -17.35
CA TYR A 353 -7.30 -13.48 -18.09
C TYR A 353 -7.51 -13.90 -19.53
N GLU A 354 -8.73 -13.82 -19.97
CA GLU A 354 -9.07 -13.94 -21.39
C GLU A 354 -10.09 -12.85 -21.73
N PRO A 355 -9.73 -11.87 -22.58
CA PRO A 355 -10.73 -10.99 -23.15
C PRO A 355 -11.57 -11.86 -24.10
N SER A 356 -12.71 -12.31 -23.62
CA SER A 356 -13.70 -13.04 -24.43
C SER A 356 -14.46 -12.03 -25.27
N GLU A 357 -14.74 -12.37 -26.54
CA GLU A 357 -15.68 -11.62 -27.39
C GLU A 357 -17.12 -11.66 -26.84
N ASN A 358 -17.39 -12.51 -25.87
CA ASN A 358 -18.65 -12.61 -25.14
C ASN A 358 -18.53 -11.92 -23.79
N GLU A 359 -19.27 -10.83 -23.59
CA GLU A 359 -19.29 -10.03 -22.35
C GLU A 359 -19.60 -10.83 -21.06
N ASN A 360 -20.00 -12.09 -21.16
CA ASN A 360 -20.33 -12.98 -20.05
C ASN A 360 -19.18 -13.87 -19.56
N GLU A 361 -18.00 -13.83 -20.20
CA GLU A 361 -16.85 -14.70 -19.90
C GLU A 361 -15.57 -13.92 -19.65
N ASN A 362 -15.66 -12.68 -19.23
CA ASN A 362 -14.50 -11.85 -18.97
C ASN A 362 -13.92 -12.18 -17.58
N TYR A 363 -12.70 -12.73 -17.54
CA TYR A 363 -11.98 -13.08 -16.31
C TYR A 363 -11.08 -11.93 -15.83
N ASP A 364 -11.58 -10.70 -15.93
CA ASP A 364 -10.84 -9.47 -15.57
C ASP A 364 -10.88 -9.22 -14.05
N PHE A 365 -10.37 -10.17 -13.25
CA PHE A 365 -10.40 -10.17 -11.79
C PHE A 365 -9.04 -10.44 -11.18
N ASN A 366 -8.85 -10.06 -9.91
CA ASN A 366 -7.72 -10.50 -9.10
C ASN A 366 -8.21 -11.43 -7.99
N PHE A 367 -7.36 -12.36 -7.56
CA PHE A 367 -7.69 -13.20 -6.40
C PHE A 367 -7.68 -12.38 -5.12
N PHE A 368 -8.74 -12.54 -4.32
CA PHE A 368 -8.96 -11.80 -3.08
C PHE A 368 -8.11 -12.38 -1.95
N LEU A 369 -6.85 -11.98 -1.91
CA LEU A 369 -5.91 -12.30 -0.84
C LEU A 369 -4.94 -11.14 -0.60
N ALA A 370 -4.43 -11.01 0.62
CA ALA A 370 -3.45 -10.01 0.98
C ALA A 370 -2.43 -10.57 1.96
N ALA A 371 -1.20 -10.08 1.91
CA ALA A 371 -0.18 -10.41 2.90
C ALA A 371 0.10 -9.22 3.80
N THR A 372 0.19 -9.46 5.11
CA THR A 372 0.65 -8.47 6.08
C THR A 372 2.15 -8.57 6.22
N VAL A 373 2.84 -7.49 5.90
CA VAL A 373 4.30 -7.36 6.02
C VAL A 373 4.62 -6.43 7.17
N SER A 374 5.58 -6.82 8.03
CA SER A 374 6.07 -6.00 9.14
C SER A 374 7.42 -5.36 8.84
N SER A 375 7.70 -4.24 9.51
CA SER A 375 9.01 -3.56 9.45
C SER A 375 10.13 -4.32 10.16
N LYS A 376 9.83 -5.40 10.87
CA LYS A 376 10.86 -6.30 11.41
C LYS A 376 11.73 -6.82 10.27
N THR A 377 13.01 -6.90 10.51
CA THR A 377 13.97 -7.43 9.54
C THR A 377 14.67 -8.66 10.07
N LYS A 378 15.02 -9.55 9.18
CA LYS A 378 15.84 -10.71 9.48
C LYS A 378 16.84 -10.93 8.34
N ASP A 379 18.03 -11.38 8.69
CA ASP A 379 19.05 -11.71 7.69
C ASP A 379 18.54 -12.77 6.72
N ILE A 380 18.73 -12.51 5.45
CA ILE A 380 18.42 -13.46 4.40
C ILE A 380 19.58 -14.46 4.36
N LEU A 381 19.29 -15.71 4.72
CA LEU A 381 20.21 -16.80 4.44
C LEU A 381 20.29 -16.94 2.91
N THR A 382 21.30 -16.31 2.32
CA THR A 382 21.51 -16.26 0.87
C THR A 382 21.89 -17.67 0.39
N ILE A 383 20.90 -18.40 -0.08
CA ILE A 383 21.16 -19.53 -0.95
C ILE A 383 21.49 -18.91 -2.31
N LYS A 384 22.78 -18.86 -2.68
CA LYS A 384 23.22 -18.41 -4.00
C LYS A 384 22.52 -19.28 -5.05
N THR A 385 21.47 -18.79 -5.63
CA THR A 385 20.82 -19.37 -6.80
C THR A 385 21.05 -18.44 -7.97
N ALA A 386 21.42 -19.02 -9.10
CA ALA A 386 21.49 -18.27 -10.36
C ALA A 386 20.16 -17.55 -10.58
N SER A 387 20.23 -16.26 -10.88
CA SER A 387 19.08 -15.45 -11.23
C SER A 387 18.49 -15.99 -12.52
N ASN A 388 17.34 -16.64 -12.44
CA ASN A 388 16.53 -16.80 -13.64
C ASN A 388 15.72 -15.52 -13.82
N ASP A 389 15.77 -14.98 -15.02
CA ASP A 389 15.02 -13.82 -15.45
C ASP A 389 13.52 -14.01 -15.24
N THR A 390 12.84 -12.90 -15.11
CA THR A 390 11.37 -12.75 -15.07
C THR A 390 10.74 -13.71 -16.07
N THR A 391 10.18 -14.81 -15.60
CA THR A 391 9.47 -15.76 -16.47
C THR A 391 8.23 -15.02 -16.99
N LEU A 392 8.15 -14.83 -18.30
CA LEU A 392 6.93 -14.37 -18.94
C LEU A 392 5.87 -15.45 -18.68
N LEU A 393 4.82 -15.07 -17.95
CA LEU A 393 3.71 -15.98 -17.70
C LEU A 393 2.85 -16.09 -18.94
N SER A 394 2.42 -17.30 -19.27
CA SER A 394 1.45 -17.56 -20.32
C SER A 394 0.02 -17.28 -19.82
N LYS A 395 -0.88 -16.97 -20.77
CA LYS A 395 -2.32 -16.95 -20.51
C LYS A 395 -2.81 -18.39 -20.30
N SER A 396 -3.65 -18.59 -19.29
CA SER A 396 -4.27 -19.87 -19.06
C SER A 396 -5.42 -20.09 -20.03
N SER A 397 -5.47 -21.29 -20.62
CA SER A 397 -6.63 -21.78 -21.38
C SER A 397 -7.67 -22.49 -20.50
N ALA A 398 -7.46 -22.52 -19.18
CA ALA A 398 -8.35 -23.22 -18.28
C ALA A 398 -9.70 -22.47 -18.15
N MET A 399 -10.80 -23.21 -18.24
CA MET A 399 -12.17 -22.71 -18.11
C MET A 399 -12.65 -22.89 -16.67
N PRO A 400 -12.71 -21.83 -15.86
CA PRO A 400 -13.23 -21.90 -14.50
C PRO A 400 -14.76 -21.92 -14.48
N ILE A 401 -15.31 -22.40 -13.39
CA ILE A 401 -16.72 -22.25 -13.06
C ILE A 401 -16.84 -21.09 -12.06
N LEU A 402 -17.67 -20.10 -12.37
CA LEU A 402 -17.86 -18.88 -11.58
C LEU A 402 -19.20 -18.90 -10.86
N THR A 403 -19.25 -18.31 -9.66
CA THR A 403 -20.49 -18.02 -8.94
C THR A 403 -20.38 -16.69 -8.21
N ARG A 404 -21.50 -15.97 -8.08
CA ARG A 404 -21.55 -14.77 -7.25
C ARG A 404 -21.53 -15.18 -5.77
N ILE A 405 -20.77 -14.45 -4.99
CA ILE A 405 -20.84 -14.55 -3.52
C ILE A 405 -21.86 -13.54 -3.01
N SER A 406 -22.62 -13.90 -1.97
CA SER A 406 -23.38 -12.93 -1.19
C SER A 406 -22.38 -11.91 -0.62
N GLU A 407 -22.73 -10.62 -0.65
CA GLU A 407 -21.87 -9.51 -0.24
C GLU A 407 -21.20 -9.83 1.11
N VAL A 408 -19.92 -10.15 1.06
CA VAL A 408 -19.08 -10.20 2.24
C VAL A 408 -18.63 -8.78 2.47
N GLY A 409 -19.20 -8.10 3.45
CA GLY A 409 -18.95 -6.68 3.76
C GLY A 409 -17.52 -6.37 4.22
N SER A 410 -16.53 -6.94 3.56
CA SER A 410 -15.10 -6.80 3.85
C SER A 410 -14.40 -6.18 2.63
N SER A 411 -13.78 -5.05 2.84
CA SER A 411 -12.89 -4.44 1.87
C SER A 411 -11.45 -4.47 2.38
N LEU A 412 -10.53 -4.89 1.52
CA LEU A 412 -9.11 -4.65 1.70
C LEU A 412 -8.83 -3.21 1.24
N ARG A 413 -8.12 -2.42 2.04
CA ARG A 413 -7.69 -1.09 1.60
C ARG A 413 -6.39 -1.24 0.83
N SER A 414 -6.39 -0.83 -0.45
CA SER A 414 -5.27 -0.95 -1.37
C SER A 414 -3.97 -0.38 -0.81
N SER A 415 -2.88 -1.13 -0.92
CA SER A 415 -1.55 -0.53 -0.88
C SER A 415 -0.60 -1.28 -1.81
N GLN A 416 0.02 -0.55 -2.74
CA GLN A 416 1.26 -1.02 -3.35
C GLN A 416 2.33 -1.11 -2.25
N ALA A 417 3.25 -2.07 -2.40
CA ALA A 417 4.39 -2.20 -1.50
C ALA A 417 5.15 -0.86 -1.39
N SER A 418 5.21 -0.31 -0.19
CA SER A 418 5.92 0.93 0.11
C SER A 418 7.04 0.67 1.12
N ALA A 419 8.07 1.50 1.10
CA ALA A 419 9.10 1.44 2.12
C ALA A 419 8.54 1.83 3.49
N PHE A 420 8.95 1.10 4.52
CA PHE A 420 8.66 1.51 5.90
C PHE A 420 9.47 2.76 6.27
N PRO A 421 8.95 3.59 7.20
CA PRO A 421 9.72 4.69 7.74
C PRO A 421 11.05 4.22 8.33
N THR A 422 12.13 4.89 7.95
CA THR A 422 13.48 4.52 8.42
C THR A 422 13.74 5.10 9.79
N ILE A 423 13.84 4.24 10.81
CA ILE A 423 14.25 4.62 12.15
C ILE A 423 15.77 4.84 12.15
N THR A 424 16.21 5.99 12.62
CA THR A 424 17.64 6.39 12.71
C THR A 424 18.19 6.35 14.13
N GLY A 425 17.31 6.32 15.14
CA GLY A 425 17.72 6.29 16.53
C GLY A 425 16.63 6.73 17.49
N TYR A 426 17.03 7.18 18.68
CA TYR A 426 16.13 7.55 19.76
C TYR A 426 16.63 8.75 20.53
N ASN A 427 15.71 9.57 21.05
CA ASN A 427 16.02 10.58 22.06
C ASN A 427 15.46 10.14 23.41
N ILE A 428 16.20 10.41 24.47
CA ILE A 428 15.85 10.08 25.83
C ILE A 428 15.60 11.37 26.62
N TYR A 429 14.52 11.36 27.38
CA TYR A 429 14.06 12.50 28.16
C TYR A 429 13.91 12.12 29.63
N ARG A 430 14.15 13.08 30.49
CA ARG A 430 13.94 13.01 31.91
C ARG A 430 13.12 14.21 32.35
N ASN A 431 11.94 13.97 32.92
CA ASN A 431 10.98 15.01 33.29
C ASN A 431 10.74 16.02 32.14
N GLY A 432 10.55 15.51 30.92
CA GLY A 432 10.33 16.32 29.73
C GLY A 432 11.56 16.91 29.06
N SER A 433 12.73 16.98 29.76
CA SER A 433 13.97 17.53 29.24
C SER A 433 14.83 16.45 28.57
N LYS A 434 15.35 16.73 27.38
CA LYS A 434 16.23 15.79 26.65
C LYS A 434 17.57 15.64 27.39
N ILE A 435 17.94 14.40 27.70
CA ILE A 435 19.20 14.06 28.39
C ILE A 435 20.15 13.21 27.55
N GLY A 436 19.66 12.60 26.47
CA GLY A 436 20.48 11.73 25.65
C GLY A 436 19.94 11.57 24.22
N ASN A 437 20.84 11.09 23.36
CA ASN A 437 20.53 10.67 21.99
C ASN A 437 21.25 9.37 21.70
N VAL A 438 20.55 8.42 21.12
CA VAL A 438 21.08 7.13 20.68
C VAL A 438 20.93 7.08 19.16
N PRO A 439 21.96 7.44 18.36
CA PRO A 439 21.89 7.54 16.91
C PRO A 439 22.05 6.16 16.21
N ASN A 440 21.45 5.14 16.78
CA ASN A 440 21.45 3.78 16.25
C ASN A 440 20.17 3.06 16.66
N LYS A 441 19.35 2.66 15.68
CA LYS A 441 18.07 1.99 15.90
C LYS A 441 18.18 0.65 16.63
N PHE A 442 19.30 -0.04 16.51
CA PHE A 442 19.53 -1.35 17.14
C PHE A 442 19.88 -1.26 18.62
N ILE A 443 20.22 -0.07 19.11
CA ILE A 443 20.48 0.17 20.53
C ILE A 443 19.19 0.66 21.18
N THR A 444 18.54 -0.22 21.94
CA THR A 444 17.25 0.04 22.58
C THR A 444 17.39 0.16 24.10
N GLN A 445 18.48 0.78 24.54
CA GLN A 445 18.72 1.08 25.95
C GLN A 445 19.62 2.32 26.12
N TYR A 446 19.46 2.98 27.28
CA TYR A 446 20.25 4.13 27.66
C TYR A 446 20.49 4.10 29.17
N ILE A 447 21.68 4.49 29.62
CA ILE A 447 22.01 4.58 31.03
C ILE A 447 22.17 6.06 31.42
N ASP A 448 21.27 6.55 32.28
CA ASP A 448 21.40 7.85 32.92
C ASP A 448 22.27 7.71 34.16
N LYS A 449 23.52 8.21 34.07
CA LYS A 449 24.51 8.19 35.15
C LYS A 449 24.40 9.41 36.08
N GLN A 450 23.54 10.36 35.76
CA GLN A 450 23.38 11.64 36.48
C GLN A 450 21.94 11.89 36.91
N ALA A 451 21.23 10.82 37.26
CA ALA A 451 19.84 10.92 37.72
C ALA A 451 19.80 11.68 39.07
N PRO A 452 19.03 12.78 39.18
CA PRO A 452 18.86 13.49 40.44
C PRO A 452 18.05 12.64 41.42
N THR A 453 18.13 12.97 42.70
CA THR A 453 17.25 12.37 43.73
C THR A 453 15.79 12.82 43.53
N GLY A 454 14.86 11.95 43.83
CA GLY A 454 13.41 12.22 43.72
C GLY A 454 12.70 11.35 42.71
N SER A 455 11.43 11.66 42.47
CA SER A 455 10.60 10.98 41.46
C SER A 455 10.97 11.47 40.07
N ILE A 456 11.25 10.56 39.16
CA ILE A 456 11.71 10.85 37.80
C ILE A 456 10.88 10.08 36.80
N LEU A 457 10.25 10.77 35.84
CA LEU A 457 9.63 10.20 34.67
C LEU A 457 10.63 10.19 33.52
N TYR A 458 10.92 8.99 32.99
CA TYR A 458 11.67 8.83 31.77
C TYR A 458 10.73 8.66 30.57
N GLN A 459 11.15 9.22 29.45
CA GLN A 459 10.42 9.14 28.19
C GLN A 459 11.42 8.88 27.06
N VAL A 460 10.96 8.19 26.03
CA VAL A 460 11.76 7.90 24.82
C VAL A 460 10.96 8.27 23.59
N SER A 461 11.60 8.90 22.62
CA SER A 461 11.04 9.12 21.29
C SER A 461 11.85 8.39 20.22
N THR A 462 11.23 8.08 19.10
CA THR A 462 11.89 7.50 17.93
C THR A 462 12.28 8.60 16.95
N LEU A 463 13.47 8.49 16.35
CA LEU A 463 13.96 9.39 15.31
C LEU A 463 13.81 8.76 13.93
N TYR A 464 13.30 9.55 12.99
CA TYR A 464 13.08 9.19 11.58
C TYR A 464 13.83 10.20 10.69
N GLY A 465 15.16 10.08 10.64
CA GLY A 465 15.99 11.09 10.00
C GLY A 465 15.95 12.42 10.76
N LYS A 466 15.27 13.41 10.20
CA LYS A 466 15.08 14.73 10.85
C LYS A 466 13.81 14.79 11.72
N ASP A 467 12.93 13.81 11.54
CA ASP A 467 11.65 13.76 12.23
C ASP A 467 11.74 13.03 13.56
N GLU A 468 10.90 13.41 14.50
CA GLU A 468 10.84 12.82 15.82
C GLU A 468 9.39 12.47 16.19
N SER A 469 9.16 11.27 16.71
CA SER A 469 7.84 10.85 17.20
C SER A 469 7.45 11.62 18.49
N LYS A 470 6.17 11.48 18.87
CA LYS A 470 5.78 11.76 20.25
C LYS A 470 6.62 10.92 21.22
N LYS A 471 6.69 11.35 22.48
CA LYS A 471 7.41 10.62 23.53
C LYS A 471 6.55 9.48 24.07
N ALA A 472 7.15 8.32 24.29
CA ALA A 472 6.57 7.24 25.06
C ALA A 472 7.04 7.34 26.51
N ASP A 473 6.11 7.30 27.45
CA ASP A 473 6.41 7.31 28.88
C ASP A 473 6.92 5.93 29.32
N ALA A 474 7.82 5.90 30.29
CA ALA A 474 8.19 4.68 30.99
C ALA A 474 6.99 4.14 31.77
N ASP A 475 7.00 2.82 32.00
CA ASP A 475 5.95 2.07 32.71
C ASP A 475 5.69 2.58 34.14
N LYS A 476 6.69 3.22 34.72
CA LYS A 476 6.62 3.80 36.07
C LYS A 476 7.64 4.90 36.26
N GLU A 477 7.36 5.81 37.15
CA GLU A 477 8.37 6.74 37.68
C GLU A 477 9.40 6.01 38.55
N VAL A 478 10.63 6.44 38.47
CA VAL A 478 11.72 5.91 39.30
C VAL A 478 12.00 6.87 40.45
N ASN A 479 11.95 6.36 41.68
CA ASN A 479 12.37 7.09 42.86
C ASN A 479 13.85 6.83 43.13
N VAL A 480 14.68 7.84 42.93
CA VAL A 480 16.11 7.78 43.25
C VAL A 480 16.30 8.24 44.70
N GLY A 481 16.46 7.26 45.61
CA GLY A 481 16.73 7.50 47.04
C GLY A 481 18.21 7.41 47.37
N ASN A 482 18.57 7.78 48.61
CA ASN A 482 19.94 7.76 49.10
C ASN A 482 20.51 6.36 49.44
N GLU A 483 19.88 5.28 48.97
CA GLU A 483 20.41 3.94 49.21
C GLU A 483 21.57 3.62 48.27
N LYS A 484 22.70 3.33 48.89
CA LYS A 484 23.94 2.97 48.20
C LYS A 484 23.86 1.55 47.68
N ILE A 485 23.51 1.36 46.40
CA ILE A 485 23.65 0.08 45.72
C ILE A 485 24.99 0.07 44.99
N ILE A 486 25.82 -0.92 45.28
CA ILE A 486 27.13 -1.11 44.66
C ILE A 486 26.95 -1.77 43.31
N LEU A 487 27.29 -1.06 42.21
CA LEU A 487 27.42 -1.63 40.90
C LEU A 487 28.78 -2.31 40.74
N SER A 488 28.75 -3.52 40.19
CA SER A 488 29.93 -4.10 39.58
C SER A 488 30.02 -3.62 38.13
N GLU A 489 30.94 -2.74 37.83
CA GLU A 489 31.17 -2.31 36.46
C GLU A 489 32.07 -3.34 35.77
N THR A 490 31.51 -4.14 34.86
CA THR A 490 32.33 -4.87 33.89
C THR A 490 32.59 -3.94 32.71
N THR A 491 33.80 -3.54 32.52
CA THR A 491 34.25 -2.64 31.45
C THR A 491 35.23 -3.36 30.52
N ILE A 492 35.44 -2.79 29.35
CA ILE A 492 36.41 -3.28 28.35
C ILE A 492 37.49 -2.24 28.15
N SER A 493 38.73 -2.65 28.15
CA SER A 493 39.87 -1.77 27.85
C SER A 493 40.92 -2.55 27.06
N PRO A 494 41.63 -1.91 26.10
CA PRO A 494 41.39 -0.57 25.60
C PRO A 494 40.17 -0.46 24.71
N THR A 495 39.60 0.71 24.55
CA THR A 495 38.49 0.98 23.60
C THR A 495 38.96 1.12 22.15
N VAL A 496 40.26 1.34 21.93
CA VAL A 496 40.94 1.24 20.65
C VAL A 496 41.89 0.06 20.76
N PHE A 497 41.69 -0.96 19.94
CA PHE A 497 42.39 -2.24 20.06
C PHE A 497 42.79 -2.80 18.68
N THR A 498 43.79 -3.67 18.66
CA THR A 498 44.22 -4.45 17.51
C THR A 498 43.97 -5.94 17.72
N ASP A 499 44.68 -6.53 18.70
CA ASP A 499 44.72 -7.99 18.84
C ASP A 499 43.87 -8.51 19.99
N GLN A 500 43.66 -7.70 21.02
CA GLN A 500 42.92 -8.13 22.21
C GLN A 500 42.30 -6.95 22.97
N VAL A 501 41.28 -7.26 23.75
CA VAL A 501 40.68 -6.41 24.77
C VAL A 501 40.66 -7.15 26.11
N GLU A 502 40.67 -6.43 27.21
CA GLU A 502 40.58 -7.00 28.55
C GLU A 502 39.26 -6.60 29.23
N LEU A 503 38.60 -7.57 29.85
CA LEU A 503 37.41 -7.38 30.67
C LEU A 503 37.82 -7.03 32.09
N PHE A 504 37.36 -5.89 32.57
CA PHE A 504 37.56 -5.39 33.95
C PHE A 504 36.23 -5.39 34.69
N GLY A 505 36.21 -5.98 35.88
CA GLY A 505 35.04 -6.04 36.74
C GLY A 505 35.09 -7.27 37.64
N ASN A 506 34.28 -7.24 38.70
CA ASN A 506 34.22 -8.32 39.69
C ASN A 506 33.13 -9.36 39.38
N GLU A 507 32.36 -9.14 38.31
CA GLU A 507 31.28 -10.06 37.96
C GLU A 507 31.72 -11.12 36.95
N LYS A 508 31.12 -12.29 37.11
CA LYS A 508 31.28 -13.38 36.15
C LYS A 508 30.49 -13.04 34.89
N VAL A 509 31.18 -12.95 33.75
CA VAL A 509 30.56 -12.78 32.44
C VAL A 509 30.17 -14.14 31.89
N ASP A 510 28.89 -14.36 31.64
CA ASP A 510 28.39 -15.64 31.12
C ASP A 510 28.43 -15.70 29.60
N LEU A 511 28.23 -14.56 28.91
CA LEU A 511 28.28 -14.47 27.47
C LEU A 511 28.84 -13.10 27.04
N LEU A 512 29.78 -13.13 26.11
CA LEU A 512 30.27 -11.97 25.40
C LEU A 512 29.95 -12.12 23.91
N GLU A 513 29.42 -11.07 23.31
CA GLU A 513 29.23 -10.96 21.87
C GLU A 513 29.91 -9.69 21.36
N VAL A 514 30.66 -9.81 20.24
CA VAL A 514 31.18 -8.66 19.50
C VAL A 514 30.38 -8.54 18.22
N ILE A 515 29.81 -7.37 18.00
CA ILE A 515 28.79 -7.12 16.97
C ILE A 515 29.27 -5.96 16.11
N THR A 516 29.17 -6.07 14.79
CA THR A 516 29.41 -5.00 13.82
C THR A 516 28.28 -3.95 13.88
N LEU A 517 28.49 -2.76 13.32
CA LEU A 517 27.47 -1.70 13.33
C LEU A 517 26.20 -2.06 12.55
N ASP A 518 26.30 -2.99 11.60
CA ASP A 518 25.17 -3.56 10.85
C ASP A 518 24.47 -4.70 11.60
N GLY A 519 24.86 -4.98 12.86
CA GLY A 519 24.19 -5.92 13.75
C GLY A 519 24.67 -7.38 13.65
N LYS A 520 25.71 -7.68 12.87
CA LYS A 520 26.23 -9.04 12.72
C LYS A 520 27.14 -9.40 13.89
N THR A 521 26.88 -10.52 14.57
CA THR A 521 27.77 -11.06 15.60
C THR A 521 29.01 -11.71 14.95
N VAL A 522 30.18 -11.19 15.23
CA VAL A 522 31.47 -11.65 14.69
C VAL A 522 32.28 -12.47 15.69
N ILE A 523 32.09 -12.24 16.98
CA ILE A 523 32.66 -13.08 18.05
C ILE A 523 31.53 -13.37 19.05
N ARG A 524 31.43 -14.64 19.48
CA ARG A 524 30.52 -15.08 20.55
C ARG A 524 31.25 -16.06 21.46
N GLN A 525 31.40 -15.70 22.73
CA GLN A 525 32.11 -16.51 23.72
C GLN A 525 31.25 -16.70 24.97
N LYS A 526 30.97 -17.94 25.34
CA LYS A 526 30.37 -18.29 26.63
C LYS A 526 31.47 -18.39 27.69
N ASN A 527 31.23 -17.83 28.88
CA ASN A 527 32.19 -17.75 29.98
C ASN A 527 33.59 -17.26 29.48
N PRO A 528 33.65 -16.05 28.90
CA PRO A 528 34.89 -15.55 28.31
C PRO A 528 35.99 -15.43 29.41
N ARG A 529 37.23 -15.62 28.98
CA ARG A 529 38.39 -15.31 29.82
C ARG A 529 38.52 -13.80 29.94
N LYS A 530 39.31 -13.35 30.93
CA LYS A 530 39.60 -11.92 31.15
C LYS A 530 40.13 -11.21 29.90
N ILE A 531 40.88 -11.93 29.06
CA ILE A 531 41.40 -11.45 27.78
C ILE A 531 40.59 -12.05 26.66
N VAL A 532 40.09 -11.20 25.76
CA VAL A 532 39.34 -11.55 24.54
C VAL A 532 40.18 -11.17 23.35
N TYR A 533 40.54 -12.17 22.53
CA TYR A 533 41.32 -11.96 21.32
C TYR A 533 40.44 -11.44 20.19
N THR A 534 40.90 -10.34 19.58
CA THR A 534 40.19 -9.59 18.53
C THR A 534 40.97 -9.53 17.20
N GLY A 535 42.16 -10.12 17.13
CA GLY A 535 43.06 -10.04 15.96
C GLY A 535 42.48 -10.59 14.66
N SER A 536 41.35 -11.33 14.70
CA SER A 536 40.62 -11.78 13.50
C SER A 536 39.62 -10.76 12.96
N LEU A 537 39.42 -9.66 13.63
CA LEU A 537 38.48 -8.61 13.22
C LEU A 537 39.14 -7.67 12.21
N SER A 538 38.38 -7.28 11.18
CA SER A 538 38.81 -6.21 10.26
C SER A 538 38.77 -4.84 10.95
N SER A 539 39.50 -3.86 10.41
CA SER A 539 39.43 -2.48 10.93
C SER A 539 38.00 -1.96 10.87
N GLY A 540 37.47 -1.47 12.00
CA GLY A 540 36.10 -1.02 12.09
C GLY A 540 35.66 -0.66 13.52
N ILE A 541 34.40 -0.28 13.66
CA ILE A 541 33.75 -0.03 14.95
C ILE A 541 32.92 -1.25 15.32
N TYR A 542 33.05 -1.70 16.56
CA TYR A 542 32.37 -2.88 17.09
C TYR A 542 31.63 -2.55 18.38
N ILE A 543 30.54 -3.24 18.62
CA ILE A 543 29.74 -3.19 19.84
C ILE A 543 30.04 -4.47 20.64
N PHE A 544 30.48 -4.33 21.86
CA PHE A 544 30.67 -5.43 22.80
C PHE A 544 29.42 -5.56 23.67
N ARG A 545 28.71 -6.66 23.56
CA ARG A 545 27.55 -6.99 24.38
C ARG A 545 28.00 -8.00 25.45
N ILE A 546 27.92 -7.58 26.72
CA ILE A 546 28.35 -8.38 27.86
C ILE A 546 27.11 -8.81 28.64
N HIS A 547 26.96 -10.11 28.86
CA HIS A 547 25.90 -10.67 29.68
C HIS A 547 26.52 -11.17 30.98
N THR A 548 26.06 -10.64 32.12
CA THR A 548 26.44 -11.10 33.44
C THR A 548 25.23 -11.75 34.12
N CYS A 549 25.46 -12.75 34.96
CA CYS A 549 24.41 -13.39 35.74
C CYS A 549 24.16 -12.59 37.02
N LEU A 550 23.12 -11.77 37.05
CA LEU A 550 22.59 -11.26 38.30
C LEU A 550 21.71 -12.34 38.94
N LEU A 551 22.26 -13.08 39.87
CA LEU A 551 21.44 -13.93 40.77
C LEU A 551 20.63 -12.99 41.66
N TYR A 552 19.35 -12.78 41.30
CA TYR A 552 18.38 -12.18 42.21
C TYR A 552 18.03 -13.21 43.29
N THR A 553 18.60 -13.10 44.44
CA THR A 553 18.05 -13.73 45.63
C THR A 553 16.96 -12.81 46.18
N SER A 554 15.71 -13.08 45.80
CA SER A 554 14.57 -12.52 46.51
C SER A 554 14.63 -13.01 47.97
N PRO A 555 14.60 -12.14 49.01
CA PRO A 555 14.41 -12.60 50.36
C PRO A 555 12.98 -13.21 50.44
N SER A 556 12.92 -14.49 50.73
CA SER A 556 11.64 -15.16 51.08
C SER A 556 11.09 -14.50 52.34
N PRO A 557 9.83 -14.09 52.43
CA PRO A 557 9.23 -13.69 53.66
C PRO A 557 9.22 -14.92 54.57
N ARG A 558 9.91 -14.84 55.69
CA ARG A 558 9.74 -15.79 56.81
C ARG A 558 8.44 -15.40 57.48
N ASP A 559 7.50 -16.36 57.49
CA ASP A 559 6.35 -16.36 58.37
C ASP A 559 6.84 -16.27 59.84
N GLY A 560 6.30 -15.31 60.56
CA GLY A 560 6.29 -15.22 62.00
C GLY A 560 4.89 -14.98 62.49
#